data_6b8f35acb3c097d0fe16af38fefbabd2
#
_entry.id   6b8f35acb3c097d0fe16af38fefbabd2
#
_cell.length_a   1.000
_cell.length_b   1.000
_cell.length_c   1.000
_cell.angle_alpha   90.00
_cell.angle_beta   90.00
_cell.angle_gamma   90.00
#
_symmetry.space_group_name_H-M   'P 1'
#
loop_
_entity.id
_entity.type
_entity.pdbx_description
1 polymer ?
#
loop_
_entity_poly.entity_id
_entity_poly.type
_entity_poly.pdbx_seq_one_letter_code
_entity_poly.pdbx_strand_id
1 'polypeptide(L)'
;MTANGKILVIDDDPARAESLAAQVRSAGFETEVVTDVNNSHYSLGTNSDLDVILCELDLKGVSWGEARRTLREMDVQVPAIMFSDEMDAERMMTALRLGANDFFVRPIEDMDALVKSIERCIRQRQLRRDLQESRKRVEAANAELRGTIKVLEQDQQAGRQVQMRMLPTSPLVLDDYVFSHTVIPSLYLSGDFTDYFTIGDHHVTFFMADVSGHGSSSAFATVLLKNLFARKRSDYLRRNDDSVVSPIAMLKRANDELLGLEVGKFATMVVGTLDMANNTLRYSVAGHLPQPVLVSGNGARYLRGEGPAVGLMADAHYEEHLIDLPDSFMLALFSDGILEILPPKNLIEKEKYFLDVFEQAAESPQELVTRLGLDKVETAPDDIAALFISKRG
;
A
#
# COMPACT_ATOMS: atom_id res chain seq x y z
N MET A 1 -5.62 -9.50 -50.58
CA MET A 1 -4.82 -10.37 -49.73
C MET A 1 -3.74 -9.49 -49.12
N THR A 2 -3.73 -9.30 -47.84
CA THR A 2 -2.65 -8.57 -47.16
C THR A 2 -1.40 -9.42 -47.28
N ALA A 3 -0.31 -8.86 -47.80
CA ALA A 3 0.98 -9.55 -47.90
C ALA A 3 1.42 -10.07 -46.52
N ASN A 4 1.94 -11.31 -46.48
CA ASN A 4 2.34 -11.96 -45.20
C ASN A 4 3.58 -11.37 -44.55
N GLY A 5 4.15 -10.28 -45.06
CA GLY A 5 5.32 -9.55 -44.56
C GLY A 5 6.13 -8.94 -45.69
N LYS A 6 6.98 -7.96 -45.33
CA LYS A 6 7.86 -7.25 -46.28
C LYS A 6 9.31 -7.75 -46.17
N ILE A 7 9.85 -8.21 -47.29
CA ILE A 7 11.15 -8.88 -47.33
C ILE A 7 12.09 -8.09 -48.26
N LEU A 8 13.31 -7.84 -47.80
CA LEU A 8 14.37 -7.26 -48.60
C LEU A 8 15.30 -8.37 -49.13
N VAL A 9 15.46 -8.43 -50.43
CA VAL A 9 16.40 -9.33 -51.09
C VAL A 9 17.65 -8.53 -51.50
N ILE A 10 18.82 -8.96 -51.04
CA ILE A 10 20.12 -8.33 -51.32
C ILE A 10 21.01 -9.36 -52.02
N ASP A 11 21.38 -9.10 -53.26
CA ASP A 11 22.28 -9.93 -54.06
C ASP A 11 22.94 -9.04 -55.13
N ASP A 12 24.23 -9.17 -55.34
CA ASP A 12 25.00 -8.39 -56.34
C ASP A 12 24.77 -8.87 -57.79
N ASP A 13 24.11 -10.02 -57.97
CA ASP A 13 23.65 -10.50 -59.28
C ASP A 13 22.15 -10.21 -59.47
N PRO A 14 21.76 -9.30 -60.39
CA PRO A 14 20.37 -8.91 -60.57
C PRO A 14 19.46 -10.09 -61.00
N ALA A 15 19.99 -11.06 -61.75
CA ALA A 15 19.19 -12.20 -62.19
C ALA A 15 18.87 -13.17 -61.04
N ARG A 16 19.81 -13.40 -60.15
CA ARG A 16 19.65 -14.19 -58.93
C ARG A 16 18.71 -13.50 -57.94
N ALA A 17 18.92 -12.19 -57.74
CA ALA A 17 18.04 -11.40 -56.85
C ALA A 17 16.60 -11.42 -57.25
N GLU A 18 16.30 -11.17 -58.54
CA GLU A 18 14.94 -11.15 -59.05
C GLU A 18 14.31 -12.55 -59.08
N SER A 19 15.09 -13.60 -59.42
CA SER A 19 14.63 -15.00 -59.34
C SER A 19 14.18 -15.38 -57.95
N LEU A 20 14.97 -15.05 -56.90
CA LEU A 20 14.62 -15.31 -55.53
C LEU A 20 13.38 -14.47 -55.08
N ALA A 21 13.37 -13.20 -55.43
CA ALA A 21 12.26 -12.32 -55.13
C ALA A 21 10.95 -12.78 -55.78
N ALA A 22 10.97 -13.27 -57.02
CA ALA A 22 9.80 -13.83 -57.69
C ALA A 22 9.26 -15.08 -56.98
N GLN A 23 10.12 -15.97 -56.54
CA GLN A 23 9.74 -17.15 -55.77
C GLN A 23 9.09 -16.78 -54.45
N VAL A 24 9.67 -15.82 -53.71
CA VAL A 24 9.15 -15.35 -52.42
C VAL A 24 7.82 -14.59 -52.62
N ARG A 25 7.67 -13.80 -53.70
CA ARG A 25 6.39 -13.14 -54.02
C ARG A 25 5.30 -14.19 -54.35
N SER A 26 5.65 -15.26 -55.03
CA SER A 26 4.70 -16.34 -55.30
C SER A 26 4.17 -17.06 -54.04
N ALA A 27 4.96 -17.00 -52.95
CA ALA A 27 4.56 -17.49 -51.63
C ALA A 27 3.74 -16.45 -50.80
N GLY A 28 3.43 -15.27 -51.37
CA GLY A 28 2.55 -14.29 -50.75
C GLY A 28 3.23 -13.17 -49.94
N PHE A 29 4.52 -13.02 -50.06
CA PHE A 29 5.27 -11.93 -49.38
C PHE A 29 5.48 -10.73 -50.33
N GLU A 30 5.56 -9.53 -49.76
CA GLU A 30 6.01 -8.35 -50.46
C GLU A 30 7.55 -8.34 -50.50
N THR A 31 8.15 -8.10 -51.68
CA THR A 31 9.61 -8.10 -51.81
C THR A 31 10.15 -6.80 -52.44
N GLU A 32 11.20 -6.30 -51.85
CA GLU A 32 12.07 -5.25 -52.39
C GLU A 32 13.41 -5.85 -52.75
N VAL A 33 14.02 -5.45 -53.90
CA VAL A 33 15.27 -6.02 -54.38
C VAL A 33 16.32 -4.92 -54.41
N VAL A 34 17.49 -5.20 -53.85
CA VAL A 34 18.66 -4.36 -53.88
C VAL A 34 19.85 -5.10 -54.45
N THR A 35 20.39 -4.64 -55.58
CA THR A 35 21.54 -5.21 -56.26
C THR A 35 22.82 -4.41 -56.12
N ASP A 36 22.72 -3.13 -55.75
CA ASP A 36 23.87 -2.31 -55.39
C ASP A 36 23.98 -2.21 -53.87
N VAL A 37 24.96 -2.91 -53.33
CA VAL A 37 25.20 -3.04 -51.90
C VAL A 37 25.56 -1.70 -51.25
N ASN A 38 26.17 -0.77 -51.97
CA ASN A 38 26.49 0.56 -51.47
C ASN A 38 25.21 1.42 -51.24
N ASN A 39 24.16 1.15 -51.99
CA ASN A 39 22.83 1.75 -51.83
C ASN A 39 21.95 1.01 -50.82
N SER A 40 22.31 -0.19 -50.38
CA SER A 40 21.54 -0.97 -49.43
C SER A 40 21.40 -0.27 -48.07
N HIS A 41 22.39 0.50 -47.66
CA HIS A 41 22.31 1.32 -46.44
C HIS A 41 21.18 2.35 -46.48
N TYR A 42 20.85 2.89 -47.64
CA TYR A 42 19.78 3.87 -47.80
C TYR A 42 18.40 3.18 -47.67
N SER A 43 18.24 2.02 -48.29
CA SER A 43 16.98 1.22 -48.22
C SER A 43 16.76 0.65 -46.83
N LEU A 44 17.82 0.26 -46.11
CA LEU A 44 17.74 -0.29 -44.75
C LEU A 44 17.41 0.79 -43.70
N GLY A 45 17.86 2.02 -43.89
CA GLY A 45 17.63 3.14 -42.96
C GLY A 45 16.27 3.82 -43.11
N THR A 46 15.68 3.77 -44.32
CA THR A 46 14.41 4.43 -44.64
C THR A 46 13.19 3.52 -44.46
N ASN A 47 13.37 2.19 -44.41
CA ASN A 47 12.29 1.19 -44.36
C ASN A 47 12.18 0.54 -42.97
N SER A 48 11.51 1.22 -42.05
CA SER A 48 11.18 0.68 -40.68
C SER A 48 10.29 -0.57 -40.72
N ASP A 49 9.65 -0.86 -41.85
CA ASP A 49 8.62 -1.90 -41.97
C ASP A 49 9.13 -3.23 -42.55
N LEU A 50 10.44 -3.34 -42.79
CA LEU A 50 11.03 -4.59 -43.26
C LEU A 50 10.96 -5.67 -42.19
N ASP A 51 10.45 -6.87 -42.54
CA ASP A 51 10.30 -7.99 -41.63
C ASP A 51 11.45 -8.97 -41.64
N VAL A 52 12.03 -9.25 -42.83
CA VAL A 52 13.17 -10.19 -43.02
C VAL A 52 14.07 -9.67 -44.11
N ILE A 53 15.37 -9.94 -43.99
CA ILE A 53 16.36 -9.72 -45.00
C ILE A 53 16.84 -11.08 -45.55
N LEU A 54 16.78 -11.27 -46.85
CA LEU A 54 17.38 -12.38 -47.58
C LEU A 54 18.64 -11.87 -48.26
N CYS A 55 19.81 -12.34 -47.88
CA CYS A 55 21.05 -11.75 -48.28
C CYS A 55 22.07 -12.80 -48.78
N GLU A 56 22.71 -12.52 -49.95
CA GLU A 56 23.87 -13.28 -50.37
C GLU A 56 25.02 -13.09 -49.38
N LEU A 57 25.70 -14.19 -49.05
CA LEU A 57 26.82 -14.16 -48.10
C LEU A 57 28.06 -13.48 -48.69
N ASP A 58 28.37 -13.76 -49.95
CA ASP A 58 29.57 -13.27 -50.65
C ASP A 58 29.28 -12.05 -51.57
N LEU A 59 28.83 -10.98 -50.96
CA LEU A 59 28.59 -9.72 -51.68
C LEU A 59 29.91 -9.02 -52.07
N LYS A 60 30.01 -8.51 -53.31
CA LYS A 60 31.14 -7.71 -53.76
C LYS A 60 31.03 -6.27 -53.22
N GLY A 61 31.96 -5.86 -52.39
CA GLY A 61 32.12 -4.48 -51.95
C GLY A 61 31.82 -4.16 -50.51
N VAL A 62 30.80 -4.76 -49.87
CA VAL A 62 30.46 -4.56 -48.45
C VAL A 62 30.19 -5.90 -47.78
N SER A 63 30.85 -6.13 -46.67
CA SER A 63 30.57 -7.34 -45.88
C SER A 63 29.22 -7.20 -45.15
N TRP A 64 28.47 -8.32 -45.05
CA TRP A 64 27.27 -8.37 -44.21
C TRP A 64 27.56 -7.91 -42.77
N GLY A 65 28.78 -8.18 -42.25
CA GLY A 65 29.14 -7.75 -40.89
C GLY A 65 29.12 -6.23 -40.72
N GLU A 66 29.50 -5.48 -41.75
CA GLU A 66 29.44 -4.02 -41.76
C GLU A 66 28.01 -3.53 -41.90
N ALA A 67 27.22 -4.06 -42.83
CA ALA A 67 25.81 -3.74 -43.00
C ALA A 67 25.01 -3.98 -41.70
N ARG A 68 25.28 -5.10 -41.04
CA ARG A 68 24.65 -5.42 -39.77
C ARG A 68 25.06 -4.52 -38.61
N ARG A 69 26.32 -4.06 -38.58
CA ARG A 69 26.78 -3.09 -37.58
C ARG A 69 26.00 -1.79 -37.72
N THR A 70 25.87 -1.28 -38.93
CA THR A 70 25.09 -0.07 -39.23
C THR A 70 23.63 -0.24 -38.84
N LEU A 71 23.00 -1.38 -39.12
CA LEU A 71 21.62 -1.67 -38.68
C LEU A 71 21.47 -1.69 -37.16
N ARG A 72 22.47 -2.22 -36.44
CA ARG A 72 22.45 -2.21 -34.95
C ARG A 72 22.62 -0.79 -34.39
N GLU A 73 23.47 0.03 -35.01
CA GLU A 73 23.68 1.43 -34.61
C GLU A 73 22.40 2.26 -34.82
N MET A 74 21.57 1.86 -35.79
CA MET A 74 20.25 2.47 -36.03
C MET A 74 19.11 1.84 -35.23
N ASP A 75 19.41 0.95 -34.27
CA ASP A 75 18.44 0.14 -33.47
C ASP A 75 17.48 -0.70 -34.33
N VAL A 76 17.83 -1.00 -35.57
CA VAL A 76 17.04 -1.81 -36.48
C VAL A 76 17.44 -3.28 -36.37
N GLN A 77 16.66 -4.07 -35.67
CA GLN A 77 16.86 -5.52 -35.48
C GLN A 77 16.00 -6.31 -36.47
N VAL A 78 16.37 -6.35 -37.75
CA VAL A 78 15.72 -7.19 -38.75
C VAL A 78 16.41 -8.53 -38.80
N PRO A 79 15.70 -9.68 -38.73
CA PRO A 79 16.28 -11.00 -38.93
C PRO A 79 16.75 -11.18 -40.34
N ALA A 80 17.85 -11.91 -40.51
CA ALA A 80 18.46 -12.17 -41.83
C ALA A 80 18.58 -13.68 -42.07
N ILE A 81 18.28 -14.07 -43.31
CA ILE A 81 18.55 -15.42 -43.85
C ILE A 81 19.61 -15.25 -44.93
N MET A 82 20.66 -16.04 -44.80
CA MET A 82 21.79 -15.96 -45.75
C MET A 82 21.68 -17.02 -46.81
N PHE A 83 22.24 -16.66 -48.00
CA PHE A 83 22.32 -17.57 -49.16
C PHE A 83 23.78 -17.70 -49.61
N SER A 84 24.13 -18.88 -50.19
CA SER A 84 25.38 -19.09 -50.89
C SER A 84 25.19 -20.10 -52.00
N ASP A 85 26.05 -20.05 -53.05
CA ASP A 85 26.06 -21.02 -54.14
C ASP A 85 26.81 -22.31 -53.77
N GLU A 86 27.57 -22.32 -52.67
CA GLU A 86 28.38 -23.46 -52.25
C GLU A 86 28.00 -23.90 -50.83
N MET A 87 27.92 -25.25 -50.64
CA MET A 87 27.66 -25.85 -49.33
C MET A 87 29.01 -26.14 -48.68
N ASP A 88 29.43 -25.26 -47.77
CA ASP A 88 30.63 -25.45 -46.98
C ASP A 88 30.34 -25.16 -45.51
N ALA A 89 30.85 -26.03 -44.62
CA ALA A 89 30.68 -25.89 -43.18
C ALA A 89 31.27 -24.57 -42.64
N GLU A 90 32.38 -24.09 -43.24
CA GLU A 90 33.01 -22.84 -42.83
C GLU A 90 32.13 -21.63 -43.18
N ARG A 91 31.49 -21.62 -44.33
CA ARG A 91 30.54 -20.55 -44.77
C ARG A 91 29.30 -20.54 -43.88
N MET A 92 28.74 -21.69 -43.60
CA MET A 92 27.61 -21.79 -42.68
C MET A 92 27.95 -21.25 -41.27
N MET A 93 29.11 -21.64 -40.73
CA MET A 93 29.57 -21.11 -39.45
C MET A 93 29.85 -19.62 -39.50
N THR A 94 30.31 -19.10 -40.61
CA THR A 94 30.50 -17.66 -40.82
C THR A 94 29.16 -16.90 -40.85
N ALA A 95 28.18 -17.39 -41.60
CA ALA A 95 26.83 -16.81 -41.61
C ALA A 95 26.20 -16.78 -40.18
N LEU A 96 26.28 -17.85 -39.40
CA LEU A 96 25.79 -17.90 -38.06
C LEU A 96 26.56 -16.99 -37.08
N ARG A 97 27.91 -16.90 -37.20
CA ARG A 97 28.71 -15.93 -36.42
C ARG A 97 28.38 -14.48 -36.75
N LEU A 98 28.09 -14.19 -38.01
CA LEU A 98 27.57 -12.91 -38.45
C LEU A 98 26.12 -12.68 -38.02
N GLY A 99 25.50 -13.68 -37.40
CA GLY A 99 24.19 -13.64 -36.76
C GLY A 99 23.03 -13.79 -37.72
N ALA A 100 23.18 -14.55 -38.78
CA ALA A 100 22.08 -15.02 -39.58
C ALA A 100 21.14 -15.87 -38.73
N ASN A 101 19.83 -15.78 -39.01
CA ASN A 101 18.81 -16.57 -38.37
C ASN A 101 18.68 -17.94 -39.03
N ASP A 102 19.08 -18.02 -40.31
CA ASP A 102 19.11 -19.27 -41.10
C ASP A 102 20.06 -19.12 -42.29
N PHE A 103 20.33 -20.25 -42.96
CA PHE A 103 21.22 -20.32 -44.11
C PHE A 103 20.70 -21.31 -45.14
N PHE A 104 20.72 -20.95 -46.44
CA PHE A 104 20.27 -21.74 -47.55
C PHE A 104 21.32 -21.80 -48.65
N VAL A 105 21.43 -22.94 -49.34
CA VAL A 105 22.28 -23.14 -50.47
C VAL A 105 21.47 -23.14 -51.78
N ARG A 106 21.98 -22.50 -52.82
CA ARG A 106 21.34 -22.50 -54.16
C ARG A 106 21.80 -23.69 -54.97
N PRO A 107 20.94 -24.24 -55.88
CA PRO A 107 19.51 -23.87 -56.06
C PRO A 107 18.66 -24.30 -54.86
N ILE A 108 17.63 -23.48 -54.52
CA ILE A 108 16.75 -23.80 -53.41
C ILE A 108 15.82 -24.95 -53.83
N GLU A 109 16.11 -26.16 -53.31
CA GLU A 109 15.33 -27.36 -53.63
C GLU A 109 14.04 -27.44 -52.81
N ASP A 110 14.04 -26.92 -51.59
CA ASP A 110 12.90 -26.92 -50.67
C ASP A 110 12.40 -25.47 -50.37
N MET A 111 11.50 -25.00 -51.20
CA MET A 111 10.86 -23.69 -51.00
C MET A 111 10.00 -23.63 -49.73
N ASP A 112 9.40 -24.75 -49.31
CA ASP A 112 8.59 -24.79 -48.09
C ASP A 112 9.44 -24.57 -46.86
N ALA A 113 10.69 -25.10 -46.85
CA ALA A 113 11.65 -24.84 -45.76
C ALA A 113 12.03 -23.34 -45.67
N LEU A 114 12.27 -22.68 -46.83
CA LEU A 114 12.54 -21.26 -46.87
C LEU A 114 11.35 -20.43 -46.37
N VAL A 115 10.15 -20.70 -46.81
CA VAL A 115 8.92 -20.05 -46.38
C VAL A 115 8.73 -20.18 -44.87
N LYS A 116 8.88 -21.38 -44.32
CA LYS A 116 8.82 -21.62 -42.84
C LYS A 116 9.87 -20.84 -42.08
N SER A 117 11.07 -20.72 -42.61
CA SER A 117 12.15 -19.94 -41.99
C SER A 117 11.81 -18.45 -42.00
N ILE A 118 11.29 -17.91 -43.10
CA ILE A 118 10.80 -16.53 -43.19
C ILE A 118 9.70 -16.26 -42.17
N GLU A 119 8.66 -17.12 -42.15
CA GLU A 119 7.56 -16.99 -41.19
C GLU A 119 8.01 -17.03 -39.72
N ARG A 120 8.98 -17.92 -39.42
CA ARG A 120 9.59 -17.98 -38.09
C ARG A 120 10.28 -16.68 -37.71
N CYS A 121 11.03 -16.09 -38.64
CA CYS A 121 11.72 -14.82 -38.48
C CYS A 121 10.75 -13.67 -38.24
N ILE A 122 9.67 -13.57 -39.04
CA ILE A 122 8.61 -12.57 -38.91
C ILE A 122 7.95 -12.68 -37.53
N ARG A 123 7.54 -13.90 -37.14
CA ARG A 123 6.91 -14.14 -35.84
C ARG A 123 7.82 -13.76 -34.67
N GLN A 124 9.09 -14.14 -34.73
CA GLN A 124 10.05 -13.77 -33.69
C GLN A 124 10.24 -12.26 -33.58
N ARG A 125 10.25 -11.54 -34.71
CA ARG A 125 10.34 -10.07 -34.73
C ARG A 125 9.11 -9.42 -34.14
N GLN A 126 7.90 -9.87 -34.53
CA GLN A 126 6.63 -9.38 -33.97
C GLN A 126 6.59 -9.57 -32.45
N LEU A 127 6.90 -10.77 -31.95
CA LEU A 127 6.94 -11.03 -30.51
C LEU A 127 7.92 -10.12 -29.76
N ARG A 128 9.07 -9.82 -30.35
CA ARG A 128 10.04 -8.89 -29.73
C ARG A 128 9.49 -7.44 -29.69
N ARG A 129 8.84 -6.99 -30.78
CA ARG A 129 8.22 -5.66 -30.82
C ARG A 129 7.11 -5.53 -29.78
N ASP A 130 6.22 -6.52 -29.73
CA ASP A 130 5.11 -6.55 -28.77
C ASP A 130 5.63 -6.56 -27.32
N LEU A 131 6.67 -7.34 -27.06
CA LEU A 131 7.31 -7.39 -25.74
C LEU A 131 7.93 -6.03 -25.35
N GLN A 132 8.65 -5.37 -26.28
CA GLN A 132 9.23 -4.06 -26.01
C GLN A 132 8.16 -3.00 -25.77
N GLU A 133 7.08 -3.02 -26.56
CA GLU A 133 5.98 -2.08 -26.41
C GLU A 133 5.23 -2.31 -25.09
N SER A 134 4.94 -3.58 -24.77
CA SER A 134 4.34 -3.95 -23.49
C SER A 134 5.22 -3.50 -22.31
N ARG A 135 6.53 -3.73 -22.38
CA ARG A 135 7.47 -3.29 -21.36
C ARG A 135 7.44 -1.77 -21.17
N LYS A 136 7.47 -0.99 -22.25
CA LYS A 136 7.39 0.48 -22.17
C LYS A 136 6.09 0.94 -21.54
N ARG A 137 4.95 0.30 -21.87
CA ARG A 137 3.64 0.60 -21.25
C ARG A 137 3.64 0.31 -19.74
N VAL A 138 4.20 -0.83 -19.34
CA VAL A 138 4.32 -1.20 -17.91
C VAL A 138 5.24 -0.22 -17.16
N GLU A 139 6.37 0.15 -17.74
CA GLU A 139 7.30 1.11 -17.13
C GLU A 139 6.64 2.50 -16.95
N ALA A 140 5.89 2.97 -17.96
CA ALA A 140 5.14 4.23 -17.87
C ALA A 140 4.04 4.18 -16.81
N ALA A 141 3.23 3.11 -16.78
CA ALA A 141 2.17 2.92 -15.79
C ALA A 141 2.74 2.83 -14.35
N ASN A 142 3.88 2.14 -14.17
CA ASN A 142 4.56 2.08 -12.88
C ASN A 142 5.09 3.44 -12.42
N ALA A 143 5.60 4.27 -13.33
CA ALA A 143 6.06 5.61 -13.00
C ALA A 143 4.90 6.51 -12.54
N GLU A 144 3.77 6.47 -13.25
CA GLU A 144 2.56 7.19 -12.90
C GLU A 144 1.99 6.74 -11.54
N LEU A 145 1.90 5.41 -11.32
CA LEU A 145 1.41 4.84 -10.06
C LEU A 145 2.28 5.27 -8.87
N ARG A 146 3.62 5.22 -9.02
CA ARG A 146 4.54 5.69 -7.98
C ARG A 146 4.37 7.17 -7.67
N GLY A 147 4.12 8.00 -8.70
CA GLY A 147 3.80 9.42 -8.52
C GLY A 147 2.54 9.62 -7.69
N THR A 148 1.47 8.90 -8.01
CA THR A 148 0.18 8.98 -7.30
C THR A 148 0.31 8.50 -5.85
N ILE A 149 1.01 7.37 -5.61
CA ILE A 149 1.26 6.86 -4.26
C ILE A 149 1.97 7.92 -3.42
N LYS A 150 3.03 8.55 -3.95
CA LYS A 150 3.78 9.57 -3.22
C LYS A 150 2.92 10.76 -2.79
N VAL A 151 2.00 11.21 -3.65
CA VAL A 151 1.07 12.30 -3.32
C VAL A 151 0.12 11.85 -2.21
N LEU A 152 -0.47 10.64 -2.31
CA LEU A 152 -1.35 10.10 -1.28
C LEU A 152 -0.64 9.94 0.08
N GLU A 153 0.60 9.48 0.08
CA GLU A 153 1.41 9.37 1.30
C GLU A 153 1.65 10.73 1.96
N GLN A 154 1.94 11.76 1.17
CA GLN A 154 2.12 13.12 1.67
C GLN A 154 0.84 13.68 2.29
N ASP A 155 -0.31 13.48 1.65
CA ASP A 155 -1.62 13.90 2.16
C ASP A 155 -1.98 13.16 3.47
N GLN A 156 -1.74 11.86 3.53
CA GLN A 156 -1.96 11.06 4.74
C GLN A 156 -1.04 11.52 5.89
N GLN A 157 0.21 11.84 5.58
CA GLN A 157 1.17 12.33 6.57
C GLN A 157 0.78 13.70 7.12
N ALA A 158 0.26 14.59 6.27
CA ALA A 158 -0.29 15.88 6.70
C ALA A 158 -1.51 15.69 7.62
N GLY A 159 -2.42 14.79 7.26
CA GLY A 159 -3.57 14.41 8.08
C GLY A 159 -3.15 13.88 9.46
N ARG A 160 -2.14 13.00 9.51
CA ARG A 160 -1.57 12.50 10.77
C ARG A 160 -1.08 13.63 11.68
N GLN A 161 -0.35 14.60 11.12
CA GLN A 161 0.13 15.73 11.93
C GLN A 161 -1.01 16.54 12.55
N VAL A 162 -2.11 16.73 11.82
CA VAL A 162 -3.31 17.39 12.34
C VAL A 162 -3.92 16.56 13.46
N GLN A 163 -4.13 15.25 13.27
CA GLN A 163 -4.72 14.36 14.27
C GLN A 163 -3.87 14.31 15.56
N MET A 164 -2.55 14.20 15.44
CA MET A 164 -1.63 14.19 16.61
C MET A 164 -1.66 15.51 17.38
N ARG A 165 -1.85 16.65 16.71
CA ARG A 165 -1.99 17.96 17.38
C ARG A 165 -3.34 18.15 18.07
N MET A 166 -4.32 17.30 17.77
CA MET A 166 -5.62 17.31 18.44
C MET A 166 -5.61 16.55 19.77
N LEU A 167 -4.61 15.69 20.01
CA LEU A 167 -4.45 15.01 21.28
C LEU A 167 -4.21 16.01 22.42
N PRO A 168 -4.65 15.72 23.65
CA PRO A 168 -4.44 16.60 24.78
C PRO A 168 -2.95 16.74 25.14
N THR A 169 -2.62 17.70 25.96
CA THR A 169 -1.26 17.82 26.50
C THR A 169 -0.90 16.59 27.36
N SER A 170 0.23 15.96 27.11
CA SER A 170 0.69 14.78 27.85
C SER A 170 2.14 14.95 28.31
N PRO A 171 2.47 14.76 29.59
CA PRO A 171 1.53 14.57 30.69
C PRO A 171 0.79 15.84 31.07
N LEU A 172 -0.46 15.71 31.56
CA LEU A 172 -1.21 16.74 32.27
C LEU A 172 -1.17 16.43 33.77
N VAL A 173 -0.66 17.35 34.56
CA VAL A 173 -0.54 17.21 36.01
C VAL A 173 -1.55 18.16 36.67
N LEU A 174 -2.43 17.61 37.50
CA LEU A 174 -3.45 18.34 38.26
C LEU A 174 -3.37 17.87 39.72
N ASP A 175 -2.80 18.69 40.58
CA ASP A 175 -2.50 18.32 41.95
C ASP A 175 -1.73 16.98 42.02
N ASP A 176 -2.29 15.96 42.68
CA ASP A 176 -1.68 14.63 42.80
C ASP A 176 -2.01 13.69 41.62
N TYR A 177 -2.82 14.15 40.66
CA TYR A 177 -3.26 13.34 39.51
C TYR A 177 -2.39 13.63 38.28
N VAL A 178 -2.04 12.56 37.58
CA VAL A 178 -1.28 12.64 36.33
C VAL A 178 -2.04 11.89 35.24
N PHE A 179 -2.31 12.59 34.14
CA PHE A 179 -2.93 12.04 32.93
C PHE A 179 -1.86 11.96 31.84
N SER A 180 -1.73 10.80 31.22
CA SER A 180 -0.82 10.63 30.09
C SER A 180 -1.40 9.66 29.08
N HIS A 181 -0.98 9.79 27.82
CA HIS A 181 -1.45 8.91 26.75
C HIS A 181 -0.33 8.59 25.76
N THR A 182 -0.53 7.52 25.01
CA THR A 182 0.27 7.12 23.85
C THR A 182 -0.66 6.68 22.74
N VAL A 183 -0.41 7.09 21.50
CA VAL A 183 -1.14 6.63 20.31
C VAL A 183 -0.11 6.20 19.26
N ILE A 184 -0.21 4.94 18.83
CA ILE A 184 0.66 4.32 17.82
C ILE A 184 -0.24 3.90 16.66
N PRO A 185 -0.30 4.69 15.58
CA PRO A 185 -1.09 4.33 14.40
C PRO A 185 -0.47 3.13 13.66
N SER A 186 -1.31 2.22 13.19
CA SER A 186 -0.93 1.10 12.33
C SER A 186 -0.52 1.56 10.93
N LEU A 187 -1.17 2.63 10.45
CA LEU A 187 -0.90 3.31 9.19
C LEU A 187 -0.57 4.79 9.45
N TYR A 188 -0.96 5.67 8.54
CA TYR A 188 -0.75 7.12 8.70
C TYR A 188 -1.75 7.75 9.67
N LEU A 189 -3.02 7.40 9.57
CA LEU A 189 -4.13 7.93 10.36
C LEU A 189 -4.69 6.83 11.25
N SER A 190 -5.00 7.18 12.51
CA SER A 190 -5.54 6.26 13.50
C SER A 190 -7.05 6.35 13.60
N GLY A 191 -7.72 5.20 13.72
CA GLY A 191 -9.09 5.07 14.19
C GLY A 191 -9.23 5.25 15.69
N ASP A 192 -8.12 5.08 16.41
CA ASP A 192 -8.05 5.25 17.85
C ASP A 192 -7.83 6.70 18.24
N PHE A 193 -8.53 7.12 19.28
CA PHE A 193 -8.40 8.46 19.83
C PHE A 193 -8.71 8.50 21.32
N THR A 194 -7.97 9.33 22.04
CA THR A 194 -8.22 9.60 23.46
C THR A 194 -8.14 11.10 23.74
N ASP A 195 -8.95 11.54 24.68
CA ASP A 195 -8.91 12.92 25.16
C ASP A 195 -9.24 12.98 26.66
N TYR A 196 -8.75 14.01 27.31
CA TYR A 196 -9.07 14.35 28.70
C TYR A 196 -8.96 15.87 28.91
N PHE A 197 -9.84 16.40 29.71
CA PHE A 197 -9.93 17.84 29.97
C PHE A 197 -10.64 18.15 31.27
N THR A 198 -10.30 19.28 31.87
CA THR A 198 -10.92 19.76 33.10
C THR A 198 -12.30 20.34 32.86
N ILE A 199 -13.22 20.08 33.81
CA ILE A 199 -14.57 20.64 33.90
C ILE A 199 -14.71 21.29 35.28
N GLY A 200 -14.81 22.61 35.30
CA GLY A 200 -14.74 23.35 36.58
C GLY A 200 -13.44 23.11 37.32
N ASP A 201 -13.48 23.16 38.65
CA ASP A 201 -12.26 23.11 39.48
C ASP A 201 -11.88 21.67 39.91
N HIS A 202 -12.85 20.73 39.90
CA HIS A 202 -12.65 19.42 40.52
C HIS A 202 -12.95 18.21 39.63
N HIS A 203 -13.45 18.41 38.43
CA HIS A 203 -13.77 17.30 37.54
C HIS A 203 -12.83 17.23 36.35
N VAL A 204 -12.47 16.01 35.95
CA VAL A 204 -11.80 15.72 34.69
C VAL A 204 -12.61 14.69 33.94
N THR A 205 -13.13 15.08 32.76
CA THR A 205 -13.75 14.12 31.84
C THR A 205 -12.69 13.60 30.87
N PHE A 206 -12.73 12.28 30.65
CA PHE A 206 -11.87 11.62 29.66
C PHE A 206 -12.68 10.64 28.84
N PHE A 207 -12.16 10.33 27.66
CA PHE A 207 -12.69 9.23 26.85
C PHE A 207 -11.59 8.58 26.02
N MET A 208 -11.82 7.31 25.70
CA MET A 208 -11.10 6.57 24.68
C MET A 208 -12.12 6.06 23.67
N ALA A 209 -11.82 6.18 22.40
CA ALA A 209 -12.65 5.71 21.30
C ALA A 209 -11.78 4.95 20.31
N ASP A 210 -12.28 3.82 19.84
CA ASP A 210 -11.73 3.03 18.76
C ASP A 210 -12.82 2.91 17.68
N VAL A 211 -12.57 3.53 16.53
CA VAL A 211 -13.52 3.62 15.41
C VAL A 211 -13.29 2.48 14.44
N SER A 212 -14.36 1.76 14.11
CA SER A 212 -14.36 0.62 13.21
C SER A 212 -13.62 0.87 11.89
N GLY A 213 -12.66 -0.04 11.58
CA GLY A 213 -11.80 0.02 10.39
C GLY A 213 -10.71 1.10 10.52
N HIS A 214 -9.94 1.31 9.47
CA HIS A 214 -8.75 2.16 9.49
C HIS A 214 -8.77 3.26 8.41
N GLY A 215 -7.81 4.17 8.48
CA GLY A 215 -7.59 5.21 7.48
C GLY A 215 -8.45 6.46 7.68
N SER A 216 -8.61 7.25 6.61
CA SER A 216 -9.17 8.61 6.68
C SER A 216 -10.59 8.68 7.25
N SER A 217 -11.46 7.73 6.89
CA SER A 217 -12.86 7.76 7.36
C SER A 217 -12.99 7.52 8.86
N SER A 218 -12.17 6.64 9.44
CA SER A 218 -12.13 6.39 10.89
C SER A 218 -11.51 7.58 11.62
N ALA A 219 -10.42 8.14 11.10
CA ALA A 219 -9.80 9.35 11.63
C ALA A 219 -10.75 10.57 11.63
N PHE A 220 -11.57 10.75 10.59
CA PHE A 220 -12.58 11.83 10.60
C PHE A 220 -13.67 11.62 11.66
N ALA A 221 -14.08 10.38 11.91
CA ALA A 221 -15.02 10.08 12.99
C ALA A 221 -14.42 10.41 14.36
N THR A 222 -13.12 10.16 14.59
CA THR A 222 -12.45 10.59 15.84
C THR A 222 -12.44 12.10 16.02
N VAL A 223 -12.25 12.86 14.93
CA VAL A 223 -12.33 14.33 14.93
C VAL A 223 -13.73 14.83 15.33
N LEU A 224 -14.78 14.17 14.82
CA LEU A 224 -16.16 14.50 15.16
C LEU A 224 -16.47 14.20 16.62
N LEU A 225 -16.05 13.05 17.14
CA LEU A 225 -16.18 12.72 18.55
C LEU A 225 -15.47 13.77 19.43
N LYS A 226 -14.22 14.11 19.13
CA LYS A 226 -13.51 15.16 19.87
C LYS A 226 -14.28 16.49 19.84
N ASN A 227 -14.79 16.87 18.69
CA ASN A 227 -15.54 18.11 18.55
C ASN A 227 -16.86 18.09 19.36
N LEU A 228 -17.54 16.92 19.43
CA LEU A 228 -18.71 16.72 20.28
C LEU A 228 -18.36 17.01 21.75
N PHE A 229 -17.29 16.42 22.27
CA PHE A 229 -16.86 16.62 23.66
C PHE A 229 -16.45 18.09 23.91
N ALA A 230 -15.73 18.70 22.98
CA ALA A 230 -15.35 20.12 23.08
C ALA A 230 -16.57 21.05 23.09
N ARG A 231 -17.59 20.78 22.26
CA ARG A 231 -18.85 21.52 22.28
C ARG A 231 -19.57 21.38 23.63
N LYS A 232 -19.65 20.17 24.18
CA LYS A 232 -20.30 19.91 25.46
C LYS A 232 -19.55 20.52 26.66
N ARG A 233 -18.22 20.53 26.61
CA ARG A 233 -17.39 21.30 27.55
C ARG A 233 -17.73 22.79 27.50
N SER A 234 -17.90 23.36 26.33
CA SER A 234 -18.29 24.76 26.14
C SER A 234 -19.72 25.04 26.62
N ASP A 235 -20.65 24.10 26.40
CA ASP A 235 -22.05 24.23 26.90
C ASP A 235 -22.08 24.18 28.43
N TYR A 236 -21.27 23.36 29.08
CA TYR A 236 -21.11 23.37 30.54
C TYR A 236 -20.68 24.75 31.04
N LEU A 237 -19.62 25.31 30.47
CA LEU A 237 -19.06 26.59 30.91
C LEU A 237 -19.99 27.79 30.64
N ARG A 238 -20.84 27.74 29.62
CA ARG A 238 -21.68 28.87 29.20
C ARG A 238 -23.14 28.75 29.61
N ARG A 239 -23.65 27.54 29.76
CA ARG A 239 -25.07 27.21 29.91
C ARG A 239 -25.41 26.36 31.11
N ASN A 240 -24.40 25.92 31.90
CA ASN A 240 -24.53 24.91 32.96
C ASN A 240 -25.18 23.59 32.47
N ASP A 241 -24.84 23.15 31.25
CA ASP A 241 -25.27 21.82 30.73
C ASP A 241 -24.34 20.74 31.27
N ASP A 242 -24.78 20.02 32.30
CA ASP A 242 -24.01 19.00 32.99
C ASP A 242 -23.83 17.71 32.16
N SER A 243 -24.31 17.66 30.93
CA SER A 243 -24.23 16.44 30.11
C SER A 243 -22.81 15.95 29.92
N VAL A 244 -21.80 16.82 29.90
CA VAL A 244 -20.38 16.48 29.70
C VAL A 244 -19.77 15.74 30.88
N VAL A 245 -20.32 15.86 32.09
CA VAL A 245 -19.89 15.11 33.29
C VAL A 245 -20.64 13.79 33.49
N SER A 246 -21.64 13.50 32.65
CA SER A 246 -22.37 12.24 32.63
C SER A 246 -21.89 11.32 31.52
N PRO A 247 -21.17 10.23 31.82
CA PRO A 247 -20.71 9.27 30.81
C PRO A 247 -21.83 8.70 29.92
N ILE A 248 -22.98 8.36 30.50
CA ILE A 248 -24.15 7.91 29.74
C ILE A 248 -24.65 8.96 28.76
N ALA A 249 -24.76 10.21 29.21
CA ALA A 249 -25.25 11.28 28.34
C ALA A 249 -24.29 11.51 27.16
N MET A 250 -22.99 11.42 27.39
CA MET A 250 -21.98 11.55 26.36
C MET A 250 -21.99 10.39 25.39
N LEU A 251 -22.11 9.13 25.84
CA LEU A 251 -22.22 7.97 24.96
C LEU A 251 -23.49 8.03 24.10
N LYS A 252 -24.63 8.43 24.65
CA LYS A 252 -25.87 8.61 23.86
C LYS A 252 -25.68 9.65 22.76
N ARG A 253 -25.05 10.80 23.07
CA ARG A 253 -24.76 11.83 22.09
C ARG A 253 -23.74 11.39 21.03
N ALA A 254 -22.74 10.64 21.44
CA ALA A 254 -21.76 10.04 20.50
C ALA A 254 -22.45 9.04 19.56
N ASN A 255 -23.39 8.23 20.10
CA ASN A 255 -24.20 7.30 19.30
C ASN A 255 -25.03 8.03 18.24
N ASP A 256 -25.75 9.09 18.65
CA ASP A 256 -26.57 9.90 17.74
C ASP A 256 -25.73 10.61 16.67
N GLU A 257 -24.55 11.14 17.05
CA GLU A 257 -23.63 11.81 16.14
C GLU A 257 -23.11 10.85 15.07
N LEU A 258 -22.67 9.64 15.45
CA LEU A 258 -22.15 8.64 14.51
C LEU A 258 -23.25 8.07 13.60
N LEU A 259 -24.43 7.78 14.14
CA LEU A 259 -25.58 7.34 13.34
C LEU A 259 -25.98 8.41 12.31
N GLY A 260 -25.94 9.67 12.69
CA GLY A 260 -26.29 10.80 11.81
C GLY A 260 -25.31 11.01 10.64
N LEU A 261 -24.11 10.42 10.69
CA LEU A 261 -23.15 10.50 9.59
C LEU A 261 -23.53 9.64 8.36
N GLU A 262 -24.36 8.63 8.54
CA GLU A 262 -24.77 7.67 7.49
C GLU A 262 -23.59 7.00 6.72
N VAL A 263 -22.39 6.99 7.32
CA VAL A 263 -21.19 6.38 6.72
C VAL A 263 -20.91 4.95 7.18
N GLY A 264 -21.84 4.38 7.99
CA GLY A 264 -21.73 3.01 8.49
C GLY A 264 -20.56 2.78 9.46
N LYS A 265 -20.08 3.85 10.12
CA LYS A 265 -19.04 3.78 11.15
C LYS A 265 -19.66 3.65 12.53
N PHE A 266 -19.05 2.80 13.35
CA PHE A 266 -19.34 2.68 14.77
C PHE A 266 -18.03 2.75 15.55
N ALA A 267 -18.10 2.99 16.84
CA ALA A 267 -16.91 3.04 17.68
C ALA A 267 -17.14 2.33 19.00
N THR A 268 -16.13 1.60 19.46
CA THR A 268 -16.08 1.18 20.86
C THR A 268 -15.58 2.36 21.70
N MET A 269 -16.17 2.58 22.88
CA MET A 269 -15.81 3.73 23.70
C MET A 269 -15.82 3.42 25.20
N VAL A 270 -14.94 4.09 25.90
CA VAL A 270 -15.02 4.30 27.34
C VAL A 270 -15.12 5.80 27.60
N VAL A 271 -16.08 6.22 28.38
CA VAL A 271 -16.19 7.59 28.88
C VAL A 271 -16.16 7.57 30.39
N GLY A 272 -15.36 8.46 30.99
CA GLY A 272 -15.28 8.58 32.44
C GLY A 272 -15.19 10.04 32.88
N THR A 273 -15.66 10.29 34.10
CA THR A 273 -15.50 11.55 34.79
C THR A 273 -14.95 11.29 36.19
N LEU A 274 -13.76 11.83 36.43
CA LEU A 274 -13.10 11.80 37.72
C LEU A 274 -13.52 13.04 38.51
N ASP A 275 -14.03 12.83 39.74
CA ASP A 275 -14.20 13.87 40.75
C ASP A 275 -12.97 13.84 41.66
N MET A 276 -12.06 14.80 41.49
CA MET A 276 -10.82 14.88 42.26
C MET A 276 -11.05 15.30 43.73
N ALA A 277 -12.14 16.03 44.03
CA ALA A 277 -12.45 16.45 45.38
C ALA A 277 -12.93 15.29 46.25
N ASN A 278 -13.75 14.39 45.67
CA ASN A 278 -14.31 13.23 46.38
C ASN A 278 -13.51 11.95 46.09
N ASN A 279 -12.51 11.97 45.21
CA ASN A 279 -11.72 10.84 44.74
C ASN A 279 -12.61 9.69 44.23
N THR A 280 -13.61 10.04 43.40
CA THR A 280 -14.54 9.08 42.81
C THR A 280 -14.48 9.08 41.31
N LEU A 281 -14.74 7.93 40.70
CA LEU A 281 -14.81 7.75 39.27
C LEU A 281 -16.21 7.30 38.85
N ARG A 282 -16.82 8.06 37.97
CA ARG A 282 -18.03 7.70 37.24
C ARG A 282 -17.64 7.31 35.82
N TYR A 283 -18.04 6.13 35.34
CA TYR A 283 -17.67 5.67 33.99
C TYR A 283 -18.78 4.83 33.34
N SER A 284 -18.70 4.70 32.04
CA SER A 284 -19.56 3.86 31.20
C SER A 284 -18.75 3.29 30.04
N VAL A 285 -19.08 2.06 29.64
CA VAL A 285 -18.40 1.32 28.57
C VAL A 285 -19.37 1.00 27.45
N ALA A 286 -18.94 1.25 26.21
CA ALA A 286 -19.71 0.99 25.00
C ALA A 286 -18.92 0.02 24.10
N GLY A 287 -19.04 -1.29 24.36
CA GLY A 287 -18.44 -2.35 23.57
C GLY A 287 -16.91 -2.40 23.56
N HIS A 288 -16.24 -1.67 24.44
CA HIS A 288 -14.78 -1.47 24.40
C HIS A 288 -14.01 -2.64 25.06
N LEU A 289 -12.97 -3.12 24.37
CA LEU A 289 -12.05 -4.17 24.81
C LEU A 289 -10.60 -3.76 24.51
N PRO A 290 -9.64 -4.15 25.39
CA PRO A 290 -9.85 -4.70 26.72
C PRO A 290 -10.56 -3.70 27.64
N GLN A 291 -11.29 -4.18 28.62
CA GLN A 291 -11.94 -3.29 29.60
C GLN A 291 -10.88 -2.52 30.40
N PRO A 292 -11.18 -1.30 30.89
CA PRO A 292 -10.25 -0.52 31.69
C PRO A 292 -9.73 -1.31 32.90
N VAL A 293 -8.44 -1.11 33.23
CA VAL A 293 -7.79 -1.79 34.35
C VAL A 293 -7.48 -0.77 35.46
N LEU A 294 -7.94 -1.04 36.66
CA LEU A 294 -7.58 -0.30 37.87
C LEU A 294 -6.52 -1.09 38.65
N VAL A 295 -5.36 -0.46 38.87
CA VAL A 295 -4.27 -0.98 39.68
C VAL A 295 -4.19 -0.18 40.98
N SER A 296 -4.01 -0.86 42.10
CA SER A 296 -3.82 -0.26 43.41
C SER A 296 -3.02 -1.20 44.31
N GLY A 297 -2.78 -0.82 45.56
CA GLY A 297 -2.14 -1.68 46.55
C GLY A 297 -2.88 -3.04 46.76
N ASN A 298 -4.11 -3.18 46.29
CA ASN A 298 -4.89 -4.41 46.33
C ASN A 298 -4.77 -5.29 45.07
N GLY A 299 -3.87 -4.95 44.15
CA GLY A 299 -3.66 -5.63 42.86
C GLY A 299 -4.36 -4.96 41.69
N ALA A 300 -4.40 -5.65 40.54
CA ALA A 300 -5.01 -5.20 39.32
C ALA A 300 -6.39 -5.84 39.10
N ARG A 301 -7.36 -5.06 38.63
CA ARG A 301 -8.69 -5.58 38.26
C ARG A 301 -9.29 -4.84 37.10
N TYR A 302 -10.10 -5.53 36.30
CA TYR A 302 -10.93 -4.90 35.28
C TYR A 302 -12.08 -4.08 35.89
N LEU A 303 -12.29 -2.89 35.34
CA LEU A 303 -13.53 -2.12 35.56
C LEU A 303 -14.55 -2.55 34.51
N ARG A 304 -15.43 -3.46 34.90
CA ARG A 304 -16.43 -4.02 34.00
C ARG A 304 -17.50 -3.00 33.64
N GLY A 305 -17.99 -3.04 32.42
CA GLY A 305 -19.13 -2.29 31.91
C GLY A 305 -19.64 -2.95 30.64
N GLU A 306 -20.94 -2.82 30.42
CA GLU A 306 -21.64 -3.42 29.30
C GLU A 306 -22.39 -2.35 28.50
N GLY A 307 -22.51 -2.56 27.20
CA GLY A 307 -23.23 -1.70 26.27
C GLY A 307 -22.78 -1.92 24.83
N PRO A 308 -23.65 -1.66 23.86
CA PRO A 308 -23.27 -1.75 22.44
C PRO A 308 -22.29 -0.63 22.06
N ALA A 309 -21.48 -0.86 21.01
CA ALA A 309 -20.66 0.19 20.41
C ALA A 309 -21.54 1.38 19.97
N VAL A 310 -21.03 2.60 20.08
CA VAL A 310 -21.73 3.81 19.64
C VAL A 310 -21.79 3.86 18.11
N GLY A 311 -22.91 4.33 17.55
CA GLY A 311 -23.14 4.36 16.10
C GLY A 311 -23.63 3.03 15.52
N LEU A 312 -23.90 2.00 16.37
CA LEU A 312 -24.35 0.70 15.91
C LEU A 312 -25.88 0.58 15.86
N MET A 313 -26.58 1.09 16.87
CA MET A 313 -28.04 1.01 16.96
C MET A 313 -28.65 2.25 17.62
N ALA A 314 -29.83 2.66 17.15
CA ALA A 314 -30.49 3.88 17.64
C ALA A 314 -30.92 3.78 19.12
N ASP A 315 -31.44 2.64 19.55
CA ASP A 315 -31.94 2.41 20.91
C ASP A 315 -30.86 1.84 21.85
N ALA A 316 -29.62 2.31 21.71
CA ALA A 316 -28.51 1.86 22.55
C ALA A 316 -28.71 2.26 24.03
N HIS A 317 -28.54 1.30 24.93
CA HIS A 317 -28.58 1.50 26.37
C HIS A 317 -27.19 1.30 26.94
N TYR A 318 -26.78 2.22 27.82
CA TYR A 318 -25.48 2.21 28.48
C TYR A 318 -25.68 2.22 29.99
N GLU A 319 -24.82 1.49 30.68
CA GLU A 319 -24.79 1.46 32.14
C GLU A 319 -23.74 2.42 32.69
N GLU A 320 -24.04 3.06 33.82
CA GLU A 320 -23.11 3.94 34.53
C GLU A 320 -22.66 3.27 35.82
N HIS A 321 -21.36 3.30 36.04
CA HIS A 321 -20.77 2.79 37.27
C HIS A 321 -20.15 3.95 38.04
N LEU A 322 -20.30 3.95 39.35
CA LEU A 322 -19.66 4.89 40.26
C LEU A 322 -18.82 4.07 41.25
N ILE A 323 -17.55 4.42 41.37
CA ILE A 323 -16.62 3.77 42.30
C ILE A 323 -15.82 4.80 43.08
N ASP A 324 -15.52 4.47 44.33
CA ASP A 324 -14.52 5.15 45.12
C ASP A 324 -13.15 4.68 44.70
N LEU A 325 -12.23 5.62 44.47
CA LEU A 325 -10.86 5.30 44.10
C LEU A 325 -9.96 5.21 45.34
N PRO A 326 -8.96 4.33 45.35
CA PRO A 326 -7.92 4.30 46.37
C PRO A 326 -7.11 5.62 46.44
N ASP A 327 -6.42 5.86 47.55
CA ASP A 327 -5.57 7.04 47.68
C ASP A 327 -4.41 7.05 46.69
N SER A 328 -3.86 5.87 46.39
CA SER A 328 -2.90 5.66 45.31
C SER A 328 -3.48 4.65 44.31
N PHE A 329 -3.45 4.98 43.02
CA PHE A 329 -3.95 4.10 41.95
C PHE A 329 -3.37 4.48 40.59
N MET A 330 -3.48 3.54 39.66
CA MET A 330 -3.36 3.77 38.22
C MET A 330 -4.58 3.17 37.51
N LEU A 331 -5.32 3.98 36.77
CA LEU A 331 -6.32 3.54 35.83
C LEU A 331 -5.69 3.56 34.42
N ALA A 332 -5.78 2.44 33.72
CA ALA A 332 -5.29 2.30 32.37
C ALA A 332 -6.38 1.83 31.41
N LEU A 333 -6.48 2.47 30.27
CA LEU A 333 -7.35 2.13 29.15
C LEU A 333 -6.46 1.84 27.93
N PHE A 334 -6.87 0.84 27.14
CA PHE A 334 -6.20 0.50 25.88
C PHE A 334 -7.23 0.19 24.82
N SER A 335 -6.92 0.50 23.56
CA SER A 335 -7.66 -0.03 22.42
C SER A 335 -7.32 -1.50 22.16
N ASP A 336 -8.09 -2.16 21.31
CA ASP A 336 -7.97 -3.60 21.05
C ASP A 336 -6.66 -3.97 20.33
N GLY A 337 -6.03 -3.04 19.61
CA GLY A 337 -4.73 -3.25 18.98
C GLY A 337 -3.63 -3.71 19.95
N ILE A 338 -3.76 -3.41 21.26
CA ILE A 338 -2.85 -3.96 22.28
C ILE A 338 -2.91 -5.49 22.31
N LEU A 339 -4.09 -6.07 22.09
CA LEU A 339 -4.29 -7.52 22.12
C LEU A 339 -3.57 -8.20 20.95
N GLU A 340 -3.34 -7.50 19.83
CA GLU A 340 -2.65 -8.05 18.67
C GLU A 340 -1.16 -8.29 18.91
N ILE A 341 -0.53 -7.52 19.80
CA ILE A 341 0.88 -7.64 20.11
C ILE A 341 1.18 -8.53 21.32
N LEU A 342 0.16 -8.95 22.08
CA LEU A 342 0.35 -9.82 23.23
C LEU A 342 0.69 -11.27 22.82
N PRO A 343 1.63 -11.95 23.53
CA PRO A 343 2.09 -13.30 23.18
C PRO A 343 1.02 -14.39 23.17
N PRO A 344 0.02 -14.45 24.09
CA PRO A 344 -1.00 -15.49 24.09
C PRO A 344 -1.87 -15.47 22.84
N LYS A 345 -2.38 -16.64 22.41
CA LYS A 345 -3.13 -16.80 21.16
C LYS A 345 -4.64 -16.60 21.29
N ASN A 346 -5.23 -16.94 22.44
CA ASN A 346 -6.66 -16.80 22.65
C ASN A 346 -6.98 -15.61 23.59
N LEU A 347 -8.17 -15.05 23.46
CA LEU A 347 -8.58 -13.85 24.18
C LEU A 347 -8.52 -14.02 25.70
N ILE A 348 -8.98 -15.14 26.24
CA ILE A 348 -9.00 -15.40 27.69
C ILE A 348 -7.58 -15.41 28.27
N GLU A 349 -6.64 -16.05 27.57
CA GLU A 349 -5.24 -16.06 27.98
C GLU A 349 -4.60 -14.66 27.83
N LYS A 350 -4.96 -13.89 26.79
CA LYS A 350 -4.52 -12.51 26.63
C LYS A 350 -4.99 -11.62 27.75
N GLU A 351 -6.28 -11.70 28.12
CA GLU A 351 -6.84 -10.93 29.23
C GLU A 351 -6.17 -11.28 30.58
N LYS A 352 -5.91 -12.57 30.83
CA LYS A 352 -5.18 -12.97 32.04
C LYS A 352 -3.74 -12.47 32.04
N TYR A 353 -3.02 -12.69 30.94
CA TYR A 353 -1.65 -12.21 30.78
C TYR A 353 -1.58 -10.69 30.96
N PHE A 354 -2.56 -9.97 30.44
CA PHE A 354 -2.64 -8.52 30.56
C PHE A 354 -2.71 -8.07 32.01
N LEU A 355 -3.61 -8.69 32.81
CA LEU A 355 -3.68 -8.42 34.27
C LEU A 355 -2.37 -8.77 34.99
N ASP A 356 -1.76 -9.91 34.68
CA ASP A 356 -0.50 -10.34 35.29
C ASP A 356 0.62 -9.32 35.05
N VAL A 357 0.67 -8.69 33.85
CA VAL A 357 1.62 -7.61 33.53
C VAL A 357 1.35 -6.36 34.37
N PHE A 358 0.09 -6.00 34.57
CA PHE A 358 -0.29 -4.86 35.42
C PHE A 358 0.09 -5.07 36.88
N GLU A 359 -0.10 -6.24 37.44
CA GLU A 359 0.30 -6.57 38.81
C GLU A 359 1.82 -6.44 39.02
N GLN A 360 2.61 -6.79 37.98
CA GLN A 360 4.07 -6.71 38.03
C GLN A 360 4.63 -5.30 37.79
N ALA A 361 3.90 -4.44 37.07
CA ALA A 361 4.32 -3.07 36.77
C ALA A 361 4.04 -2.09 37.91
N ALA A 362 3.39 -2.55 38.97
CA ALA A 362 2.88 -1.69 40.04
C ALA A 362 2.10 -0.47 39.46
N GLU A 363 2.20 0.70 40.04
CA GLU A 363 1.44 1.88 39.62
C GLU A 363 2.24 2.80 38.64
N SER A 364 3.19 2.23 37.85
CA SER A 364 4.05 3.01 36.95
C SER A 364 3.63 2.88 35.48
N PRO A 365 3.07 3.93 34.85
CA PRO A 365 2.75 3.92 33.43
C PRO A 365 3.98 3.61 32.52
N GLN A 366 5.15 4.13 32.85
CA GLN A 366 6.38 3.93 32.09
C GLN A 366 6.83 2.47 32.12
N GLU A 367 6.78 1.85 33.30
CA GLU A 367 7.14 0.44 33.43
C GLU A 367 6.15 -0.45 32.66
N LEU A 368 4.86 -0.12 32.69
CA LEU A 368 3.83 -0.83 31.95
C LEU A 368 4.06 -0.72 30.41
N VAL A 369 4.35 0.47 29.90
CA VAL A 369 4.68 0.69 28.49
C VAL A 369 5.87 -0.19 28.06
N THR A 370 6.92 -0.26 28.89
CA THR A 370 8.11 -1.08 28.60
C THR A 370 7.81 -2.58 28.68
N ARG A 371 7.05 -3.03 29.67
CA ARG A 371 6.68 -4.45 29.82
C ARG A 371 5.77 -4.96 28.71
N LEU A 372 4.84 -4.13 28.26
CA LEU A 372 3.99 -4.41 27.10
C LEU A 372 4.76 -4.28 25.77
N GLY A 373 6.00 -3.76 25.79
CA GLY A 373 6.83 -3.60 24.60
C GLY A 373 6.41 -2.45 23.68
N LEU A 374 5.54 -1.54 24.16
CA LEU A 374 5.02 -0.42 23.35
C LEU A 374 6.11 0.59 22.95
N ASP A 375 7.19 0.68 23.72
CA ASP A 375 8.37 1.50 23.43
C ASP A 375 9.18 0.99 22.23
N LYS A 376 8.95 -0.25 21.78
CA LYS A 376 9.67 -0.93 20.69
C LYS A 376 8.83 -1.15 19.44
N VAL A 377 7.54 -0.81 19.49
CA VAL A 377 6.63 -0.98 18.37
C VAL A 377 6.84 0.16 17.38
N GLU A 378 7.51 -0.11 16.27
CA GLU A 378 7.63 0.83 15.15
C GLU A 378 6.42 0.79 14.22
N THR A 379 5.86 -0.41 14.03
CA THR A 379 4.64 -0.65 13.23
C THR A 379 3.76 -1.65 13.97
N ALA A 380 2.55 -1.24 14.31
CA ALA A 380 1.56 -2.09 14.93
C ALA A 380 0.67 -2.76 13.86
N PRO A 381 0.16 -4.00 14.08
CA PRO A 381 -0.79 -4.64 13.19
C PRO A 381 -2.12 -3.91 13.10
N ASP A 382 -2.54 -3.29 14.21
CA ASP A 382 -3.69 -2.42 14.34
C ASP A 382 -3.31 -1.16 15.14
N ASP A 383 -4.17 -0.14 15.13
CA ASP A 383 -3.96 1.08 15.91
C ASP A 383 -3.91 0.75 17.41
N ILE A 384 -2.98 1.36 18.15
CA ILE A 384 -2.87 1.19 19.59
C ILE A 384 -2.97 2.55 20.26
N ALA A 385 -3.98 2.73 21.08
CA ALA A 385 -4.09 3.86 22.00
C ALA A 385 -4.00 3.36 23.45
N ALA A 386 -3.32 4.14 24.27
CA ALA A 386 -3.25 3.94 25.72
C ALA A 386 -3.50 5.26 26.44
N LEU A 387 -4.32 5.22 27.48
CA LEU A 387 -4.58 6.33 28.39
C LEU A 387 -4.29 5.89 29.83
N PHE A 388 -3.50 6.64 30.53
CA PHE A 388 -3.16 6.41 31.93
C PHE A 388 -3.60 7.59 32.79
N ILE A 389 -4.28 7.28 33.90
CA ILE A 389 -4.67 8.23 34.92
C ILE A 389 -4.12 7.69 36.25
N SER A 390 -3.21 8.37 36.87
CA SER A 390 -2.60 7.94 38.13
C SER A 390 -2.72 9.00 39.20
N LYS A 391 -2.85 8.57 40.44
CA LYS A 391 -2.75 9.38 41.63
C LYS A 391 -1.65 8.79 42.52
N ARG A 392 -0.72 9.62 42.92
CA ARG A 392 0.31 9.25 43.91
C ARG A 392 -0.16 9.63 45.29
N GLY A 393 -0.17 8.68 46.22
CA GLY A 393 -0.47 8.93 47.62
C GLY A 393 0.69 9.65 48.33
#